data_bf5dd0ec01749876ecb437fdf97cf8c6
#
_entry.id   bf5dd0ec01749876ecb437fdf97cf8c6
#
_cell.length_a   1.000
_cell.length_b   1.000
_cell.length_c   1.000
_cell.angle_alpha   90.00
_cell.angle_beta   90.00
_cell.angle_gamma   90.00
#
_symmetry.space_group_name_H-M   'P 1'
#
loop_
_entity.id
_entity.type
_entity.pdbx_description
1 polymer ?
#
loop_
_entity_poly.entity_id
_entity_poly.type
_entity_poly.pdbx_seq_one_letter_code
_entity_poly.pdbx_strand_id
1 'polypeptide(L)'
;MKFTSTLKKNHEFKRLYNKGKSAASQCAVVYCRRNGRAENRLGVTVSTKLGGAVQRNRIRRRLKEIYRLNEKNLSPGYDIVIVARMKSRFIGYRELESGILPLFKKLNLNKNNE
;
A
#
# COMPACT_ATOMS: atom_id res chain seq x y z
N MET A 1 -7.03 8.56 -8.41
CA MET A 1 -5.85 9.13 -7.73
C MET A 1 -5.29 10.26 -8.61
N LYS A 2 -5.12 11.44 -8.03
CA LYS A 2 -4.67 12.61 -8.78
C LYS A 2 -3.16 12.74 -8.88
N PHE A 3 -2.43 12.23 -7.88
CA PHE A 3 -1.00 12.49 -7.73
C PHE A 3 -0.18 11.22 -7.71
N THR A 4 -0.77 10.11 -8.11
CA THR A 4 -0.12 8.80 -8.02
C THR A 4 -0.38 8.01 -9.28
N SER A 5 0.68 7.45 -9.87
CA SER A 5 0.56 6.52 -10.98
C SER A 5 0.70 5.07 -10.46
N THR A 6 0.51 4.11 -11.34
CA THR A 6 0.55 2.69 -10.97
C THR A 6 1.94 2.12 -11.16
N LEU A 7 2.40 1.39 -10.14
CA LEU A 7 3.61 0.58 -10.23
C LEU A 7 3.26 -0.73 -10.95
N LYS A 8 3.96 -1.08 -12.01
CA LYS A 8 3.56 -2.19 -12.90
C LYS A 8 4.60 -3.28 -13.08
N LYS A 9 5.88 -2.94 -13.02
CA LYS A 9 6.95 -3.86 -13.44
C LYS A 9 7.43 -4.74 -12.29
N ASN A 10 7.59 -6.04 -12.56
CA ASN A 10 8.02 -7.01 -11.53
C ASN A 10 9.34 -6.64 -10.87
N HIS A 11 10.31 -6.12 -11.63
CA HIS A 11 11.60 -5.76 -11.05
C HIS A 11 11.49 -4.58 -10.08
N GLU A 12 10.50 -3.71 -10.28
CA GLU A 12 10.24 -2.58 -9.38
C GLU A 12 9.67 -3.07 -8.05
N PHE A 13 8.76 -4.05 -8.09
CA PHE A 13 8.24 -4.68 -6.87
C PHE A 13 9.36 -5.40 -6.11
N LYS A 14 10.19 -6.16 -6.80
CA LYS A 14 11.32 -6.87 -6.17
C LYS A 14 12.29 -5.91 -5.50
N ARG A 15 12.55 -4.77 -6.13
CA ARG A 15 13.43 -3.76 -5.55
C ARG A 15 12.88 -3.23 -4.24
N LEU A 16 11.57 -2.99 -4.17
CA LEU A 16 10.91 -2.56 -2.95
C LEU A 16 10.99 -3.61 -1.85
N TYR A 17 10.74 -4.87 -2.20
CA TYR A 17 10.83 -5.97 -1.21
C TYR A 17 12.23 -6.15 -0.66
N ASN A 18 13.25 -5.94 -1.49
CA ASN A 18 14.65 -6.18 -1.09
C ASN A 18 15.33 -4.97 -0.47
N LYS A 19 15.01 -3.75 -0.93
CA LYS A 19 15.74 -2.52 -0.56
C LYS A 19 14.86 -1.44 0.05
N GLY A 20 13.55 -1.60 0.03
CA GLY A 20 12.63 -0.63 0.62
C GLY A 20 12.54 -0.76 2.13
N LYS A 21 12.00 0.27 2.76
CA LYS A 21 11.57 0.21 4.15
C LYS A 21 10.21 -0.47 4.20
N SER A 22 9.91 -1.13 5.32
CA SER A 22 8.61 -1.77 5.48
C SER A 22 8.06 -1.61 6.89
N ALA A 23 6.75 -1.70 6.99
CA ALA A 23 6.03 -1.78 8.26
C ALA A 23 4.86 -2.72 8.07
N ALA A 24 4.53 -3.47 9.09
CA ALA A 24 3.51 -4.52 9.01
C ALA A 24 2.49 -4.42 10.13
N SER A 25 1.27 -4.83 9.78
CA SER A 25 0.20 -5.11 10.74
C SER A 25 -0.31 -6.53 10.49
N GLN A 26 -1.35 -6.94 11.22
CA GLN A 26 -1.94 -8.25 10.98
C GLN A 26 -2.59 -8.38 9.60
N CYS A 27 -3.05 -7.28 9.01
CA CYS A 27 -3.83 -7.32 7.77
C CYS A 27 -3.04 -6.91 6.53
N ALA A 28 -1.87 -6.26 6.67
CA ALA A 28 -1.12 -5.78 5.52
C ALA A 28 0.34 -5.51 5.86
N VAL A 29 1.16 -5.46 4.81
CA VAL A 29 2.54 -4.97 4.89
C VAL A 29 2.66 -3.83 3.87
N VAL A 30 3.23 -2.71 4.27
CA VAL A 30 3.51 -1.59 3.38
C VAL A 30 5.01 -1.48 3.19
N TYR A 31 5.44 -1.44 1.94
CA TYR A 31 6.82 -1.19 1.55
C TYR A 31 6.90 0.18 0.90
N CYS A 32 7.97 0.90 1.13
CA CYS A 32 8.19 2.17 0.45
C CYS A 32 9.67 2.43 0.18
N ARG A 33 9.93 3.23 -0.85
CA ARG A 33 11.28 3.67 -1.22
C ARG A 33 11.16 4.96 -2.02
N ARG A 34 12.11 5.89 -1.85
CA ARG A 34 12.16 7.08 -2.68
C ARG A 34 12.40 6.70 -4.13
N ASN A 35 11.68 7.36 -5.04
CA ASN A 35 11.73 7.02 -6.47
C ASN A 35 12.38 8.09 -7.35
N GLY A 36 12.80 9.23 -6.80
CA GLY A 36 13.39 10.31 -7.56
C GLY A 36 12.43 11.05 -8.48
N ARG A 37 11.12 10.84 -8.29
CA ARG A 37 10.08 11.48 -9.12
C ARG A 37 9.33 12.53 -8.32
N ALA A 38 8.53 13.33 -9.02
CA ALA A 38 7.67 14.33 -8.37
C ALA A 38 6.40 13.71 -7.79
N GLU A 39 6.02 12.50 -8.23
CA GLU A 39 4.79 11.83 -7.79
C GLU A 39 5.07 10.46 -7.22
N ASN A 40 4.08 9.93 -6.49
CA ASN A 40 4.15 8.56 -5.99
C ASN A 40 3.74 7.56 -7.06
N ARG A 41 4.21 6.32 -6.90
CA ARG A 41 3.69 5.18 -7.66
C ARG A 41 3.19 4.14 -6.66
N LEU A 42 2.00 3.59 -6.92
CA LEU A 42 1.35 2.64 -6.02
C LEU A 42 1.22 1.28 -6.68
N GLY A 43 1.65 0.24 -5.98
CA GLY A 43 1.36 -1.14 -6.31
C GLY A 43 0.58 -1.79 -5.19
N VAL A 44 -0.31 -2.70 -5.55
CA VAL A 44 -1.10 -3.48 -4.58
C VAL A 44 -0.95 -4.95 -4.94
N THR A 45 -0.54 -5.74 -3.96
CA THR A 45 -0.33 -7.18 -4.14
C THR A 45 -1.33 -7.96 -3.28
N VAL A 46 -2.10 -8.81 -3.93
CA VAL A 46 -3.05 -9.73 -3.26
C VAL A 46 -2.79 -11.13 -3.79
N SER A 47 -2.20 -11.97 -2.94
CA SER A 47 -1.84 -13.35 -3.31
C SER A 47 -3.07 -14.21 -3.60
N THR A 48 -2.90 -15.20 -4.47
CA THR A 48 -3.94 -16.20 -4.76
C THR A 48 -4.37 -16.98 -3.52
N LYS A 49 -3.53 -17.01 -2.49
CA LYS A 49 -3.86 -17.64 -1.21
C LYS A 49 -5.02 -16.96 -0.48
N LEU A 50 -5.33 -15.72 -0.82
CA LEU A 50 -6.38 -14.95 -0.15
C LEU A 50 -7.78 -15.23 -0.73
N GLY A 51 -7.92 -16.12 -1.69
CA GLY A 51 -9.19 -16.53 -2.22
C GLY A 51 -9.28 -16.46 -3.74
N GLY A 52 -10.50 -16.57 -4.27
CA GLY A 52 -10.75 -16.48 -5.68
C GLY A 52 -10.70 -15.05 -6.21
N ALA A 53 -10.92 -14.90 -7.51
CA ALA A 53 -10.80 -13.61 -8.19
C ALA A 53 -11.73 -12.55 -7.59
N VAL A 54 -12.95 -12.90 -7.24
CA VAL A 54 -13.93 -11.95 -6.67
C VAL A 54 -13.42 -11.41 -5.32
N GLN A 55 -12.96 -12.30 -4.45
CA GLN A 55 -12.44 -11.92 -3.13
C GLN A 55 -11.19 -11.08 -3.25
N ARG A 56 -10.25 -11.48 -4.09
CA ARG A 56 -9.00 -10.75 -4.31
C ARG A 56 -9.25 -9.36 -4.89
N ASN A 57 -10.17 -9.25 -5.84
CA ASN A 57 -10.53 -7.95 -6.42
C ASN A 57 -11.17 -7.02 -5.39
N ARG A 58 -11.98 -7.57 -4.48
CA ARG A 58 -12.57 -6.79 -3.38
C ARG A 58 -11.50 -6.21 -2.48
N ILE A 59 -10.54 -7.04 -2.06
CA ILE A 59 -9.43 -6.61 -1.22
C ILE A 59 -8.63 -5.53 -1.95
N ARG A 60 -8.29 -5.77 -3.21
CA ARG A 60 -7.51 -4.84 -4.02
C ARG A 60 -8.18 -3.47 -4.13
N ARG A 61 -9.50 -3.45 -4.37
CA ARG A 61 -10.25 -2.21 -4.44
C ARG A 61 -10.26 -1.46 -3.12
N ARG A 62 -10.39 -2.18 -2.01
CA ARG A 62 -10.38 -1.57 -0.67
C ARG A 62 -9.02 -0.95 -0.36
N LEU A 63 -7.93 -1.64 -0.68
CA LEU A 63 -6.58 -1.11 -0.47
C LEU A 63 -6.33 0.15 -1.29
N LYS A 64 -6.75 0.13 -2.55
CA LYS A 64 -6.63 1.31 -3.43
C LYS A 64 -7.47 2.47 -2.91
N GLU A 65 -8.67 2.21 -2.42
CA GLU A 65 -9.55 3.23 -1.88
C GLU A 65 -8.97 3.88 -0.61
N ILE A 66 -8.41 3.06 0.28
CA ILE A 66 -7.75 3.57 1.49
C ILE A 66 -6.60 4.52 1.10
N TYR A 67 -5.79 4.11 0.13
CA TYR A 67 -4.72 4.97 -0.37
C TYR A 67 -5.28 6.26 -0.98
N ARG A 68 -6.27 6.14 -1.86
CA ARG A 68 -6.85 7.29 -2.57
C ARG A 68 -7.39 8.34 -1.61
N LEU A 69 -8.08 7.92 -0.56
CA LEU A 69 -8.66 8.84 0.41
C LEU A 69 -7.60 9.54 1.27
N ASN A 70 -6.41 8.99 1.36
CA ASN A 70 -5.33 9.53 2.17
C ASN A 70 -4.18 10.10 1.34
N GLU A 71 -4.27 10.06 0.02
CA GLU A 71 -3.21 10.45 -0.90
C GLU A 71 -2.67 11.86 -0.64
N LYS A 72 -3.55 12.81 -0.41
CA LYS A 72 -3.18 14.20 -0.19
C LYS A 72 -2.35 14.42 1.08
N ASN A 73 -2.45 13.49 2.03
CA ASN A 73 -1.72 13.57 3.29
C ASN A 73 -0.35 12.90 3.19
N LEU A 74 -0.05 12.24 2.08
CA LEU A 74 1.20 11.53 1.89
C LEU A 74 2.22 12.39 1.15
N SER A 75 3.49 12.25 1.55
CA SER A 75 4.59 12.93 0.88
C SER A 75 4.78 12.38 -0.53
N PRO A 76 5.06 13.22 -1.52
CA PRO A 76 5.34 12.74 -2.88
C PRO A 76 6.75 12.16 -3.02
N GLY A 77 6.98 11.44 -4.10
CA GLY A 77 8.31 10.96 -4.46
C GLY A 77 8.63 9.58 -3.93
N TYR A 78 7.62 8.75 -3.65
CA TYR A 78 7.82 7.39 -3.15
C TYR A 78 7.18 6.35 -4.06
N ASP A 79 7.84 5.22 -4.21
CA ASP A 79 7.19 3.99 -4.64
C ASP A 79 6.63 3.31 -3.39
N ILE A 80 5.37 2.93 -3.43
CA ILE A 80 4.65 2.34 -2.30
C ILE A 80 3.98 1.06 -2.78
N VAL A 81 4.19 -0.05 -2.06
CA VAL A 81 3.49 -1.30 -2.32
C VAL A 81 2.77 -1.72 -1.05
N ILE A 82 1.48 -1.99 -1.17
CA ILE A 82 0.66 -2.53 -0.10
C ILE A 82 0.42 -4.00 -0.39
N VAL A 83 0.87 -4.88 0.50
CA VAL A 83 0.70 -6.32 0.37
C VAL A 83 -0.36 -6.78 1.36
N ALA A 84 -1.45 -7.36 0.85
CA ALA A 84 -2.50 -7.90 1.70
C ALA A 84 -2.02 -9.16 2.41
N ARG A 85 -2.35 -9.28 3.70
CA ARG A 85 -2.15 -10.50 4.48
C ARG A 85 -3.48 -11.21 4.67
N MET A 86 -3.42 -12.47 5.08
CA MET A 86 -4.60 -13.34 5.15
C MET A 86 -5.76 -12.71 5.93
N LYS A 87 -5.48 -12.01 7.01
CA LYS A 87 -6.54 -11.40 7.83
C LYS A 87 -7.39 -10.39 7.04
N SER A 88 -6.85 -9.75 6.00
CA SER A 88 -7.61 -8.79 5.18
C SER A 88 -8.83 -9.42 4.50
N ARG A 89 -8.82 -10.74 4.33
CA ARG A 89 -9.95 -11.48 3.75
C ARG A 89 -11.17 -11.50 4.67
N PHE A 90 -10.95 -11.43 5.99
CA PHE A 90 -11.98 -11.70 7.00
C PHE A 90 -12.47 -10.45 7.71
N ILE A 91 -11.96 -9.27 7.37
CA ILE A 91 -12.30 -8.01 8.05
C ILE A 91 -12.97 -7.04 7.09
N GLY A 92 -13.70 -6.07 7.66
CA GLY A 92 -14.33 -5.03 6.88
C GLY A 92 -13.40 -3.89 6.52
N TYR A 93 -13.93 -2.93 5.77
CA TYR A 93 -13.15 -1.79 5.27
C TYR A 93 -12.51 -0.97 6.40
N ARG A 94 -13.29 -0.64 7.45
CA ARG A 94 -12.80 0.22 8.54
C ARG A 94 -11.67 -0.44 9.31
N GLU A 95 -11.78 -1.74 9.55
CA GLU A 95 -10.74 -2.46 10.27
C GLU A 95 -9.47 -2.56 9.41
N LEU A 96 -9.62 -2.76 8.10
CA LEU A 96 -8.51 -2.77 7.17
C LEU A 96 -7.81 -1.40 7.14
N GLU A 97 -8.58 -0.33 7.06
CA GLU A 97 -8.04 1.04 7.12
C GLU A 97 -7.27 1.28 8.41
N SER A 98 -7.84 0.88 9.54
CA SER A 98 -7.18 1.01 10.85
C SER A 98 -5.87 0.24 10.92
N GLY A 99 -5.73 -0.82 10.14
CA GLY A 99 -4.50 -1.61 10.07
C GLY A 99 -3.45 -1.05 9.11
N ILE A 100 -3.83 -0.13 8.22
CA ILE A 100 -2.93 0.41 7.20
C ILE A 100 -2.44 1.82 7.52
N LEU A 101 -3.31 2.71 7.98
CA LEU A 101 -2.92 4.10 8.22
C LEU A 101 -1.76 4.26 9.21
N PRO A 102 -1.68 3.49 10.31
CA PRO A 102 -0.50 3.56 11.19
C PRO A 102 0.79 3.14 10.50
N LEU A 103 0.72 2.30 9.48
CA LEU A 103 1.91 1.87 8.74
C LEU A 103 2.51 3.03 7.93
N PHE A 104 1.66 3.87 7.33
CA PHE A 104 2.13 5.08 6.65
C PHE A 104 2.86 6.01 7.62
N LYS A 105 2.35 6.13 8.84
CA LYS A 105 2.98 6.95 9.87
C LYS A 105 4.32 6.38 10.29
N LYS A 106 4.40 5.07 10.52
CA LYS A 106 5.66 4.40 10.89
C LYS A 106 6.74 4.56 9.82
N LEU A 107 6.35 4.62 8.56
CA LEU A 107 7.27 4.79 7.44
C LEU A 107 7.58 6.26 7.12
N ASN A 108 7.06 7.19 7.91
CA ASN A 108 7.24 8.63 7.72
C ASN A 108 6.73 9.12 6.35
N LEU A 109 5.65 8.51 5.88
CA LEU A 109 5.05 8.89 4.60
C LEU A 109 4.09 10.07 4.71
N ASN A 110 3.63 10.42 5.90
CA ASN A 110 2.71 11.54 6.09
C ASN A 110 3.44 12.88 5.99
N LYS A 111 2.85 13.84 5.29
CA LYS A 111 3.45 15.17 5.06
C LYS A 111 3.78 15.92 6.33
N ASN A 112 2.94 15.81 7.35
CA ASN A 112 3.06 16.55 8.60
C ASN A 112 3.59 15.66 9.73
N ASN A 113 4.37 14.68 9.39
CA ASN A 113 4.94 13.76 10.35
C ASN A 113 6.28 14.31 10.84
N GLU A 114 6.23 15.04 11.92
CA GLU A 114 7.40 15.62 12.57
C GLU A 114 7.75 14.85 13.83
#